data_dc865d83687bcb318c665063a6cf11c3
#
_entry.id   dc865d83687bcb318c665063a6cf11c3
#
_cell.length_a   1.000
_cell.length_b   1.000
_cell.length_c   1.000
_cell.angle_alpha   90.00
_cell.angle_beta   90.00
_cell.angle_gamma   90.00
#
_symmetry.space_group_name_H-M   'P 1'
#
loop_
_entity.id
_entity.type
_entity.pdbx_description
1 polymer ?
#
loop_
_entity_poly.entity_id
_entity_poly.type
_entity_poly.pdbx_seq_one_letter_code
_entity_poly.pdbx_strand_id
1 'polypeptide(L)'
;MSIRIQTHCLLSAMILCGTALAQNTSGPPGQSSNPPMNTPGAGGATTPSTFPGDRPSASMDTDLHVNDKAFVKKAAEDSVTEVELGKLAQEKGSSDAVKEYGKRMVEDHTAAGRGIAGAAAKVDVEVPSELPRGSKKTREKLAKLSGPDFDRAYAKLMLNNQRDKVESFTQEARLGRDPDVREFAAKTLPTIQQHRKMAEELQANVKK
;
A
#
# COMPACT_ATOMS: atom_id res chain seq x y z
N MET A 1 -45.23 31.58 -10.25
CA MET A 1 -44.05 31.57 -11.12
C MET A 1 -43.33 30.26 -10.80
N SER A 2 -43.64 29.19 -11.59
CA SER A 2 -43.18 27.82 -11.29
C SER A 2 -41.87 27.54 -12.00
N ILE A 3 -40.84 27.23 -11.26
CA ILE A 3 -39.52 26.79 -11.80
C ILE A 3 -39.52 25.26 -11.86
N ARG A 4 -39.51 24.74 -13.08
CA ARG A 4 -39.38 23.31 -13.35
C ARG A 4 -37.92 22.90 -13.18
N ILE A 5 -37.66 21.97 -12.27
CA ILE A 5 -36.37 21.29 -12.11
C ILE A 5 -36.31 20.16 -13.14
N GLN A 6 -35.38 20.26 -14.06
CA GLN A 6 -35.13 19.27 -15.09
C GLN A 6 -34.04 18.32 -14.59
N THR A 7 -34.45 17.11 -14.24
CA THR A 7 -33.56 15.98 -13.89
C THR A 7 -32.98 15.42 -15.19
N HIS A 8 -31.66 15.58 -15.36
CA HIS A 8 -30.89 14.86 -16.39
C HIS A 8 -30.33 13.57 -15.80
N CYS A 9 -30.99 12.50 -16.18
CA CYS A 9 -30.53 11.15 -15.97
C CYS A 9 -29.49 10.83 -17.06
N LEU A 10 -28.21 10.70 -16.74
CA LEU A 10 -27.19 10.21 -17.65
C LEU A 10 -26.86 8.76 -17.31
N LEU A 11 -27.45 7.89 -18.12
CA LEU A 11 -27.07 6.48 -18.29
C LEU A 11 -25.63 6.43 -18.82
N SER A 12 -24.74 5.81 -18.13
CA SER A 12 -23.42 5.43 -18.66
C SER A 12 -23.36 3.94 -18.92
N ALA A 13 -23.11 3.65 -20.17
CA ALA A 13 -23.10 2.35 -20.80
C ALA A 13 -21.99 1.44 -20.27
N MET A 14 -22.36 0.17 -20.08
CA MET A 14 -21.46 -0.97 -19.96
C MET A 14 -20.73 -1.18 -21.30
N ILE A 15 -19.42 -1.26 -21.27
CA ILE A 15 -18.64 -1.85 -22.35
C ILE A 15 -18.16 -3.21 -21.89
N LEU A 16 -18.82 -4.23 -22.42
CA LEU A 16 -18.30 -5.61 -22.48
C LEU A 16 -17.25 -5.66 -23.61
N CYS A 17 -16.08 -6.17 -23.32
CA CYS A 17 -15.13 -6.67 -24.31
C CYS A 17 -14.54 -7.93 -23.72
N GLY A 18 -14.92 -9.11 -24.16
CA GLY A 18 -14.48 -9.71 -25.38
C GLY A 18 -13.35 -10.70 -25.05
N THR A 19 -13.74 -11.97 -24.81
CA THR A 19 -12.87 -13.16 -24.65
C THR A 19 -12.09 -13.41 -25.93
N ALA A 20 -10.76 -13.59 -25.83
CA ALA A 20 -9.96 -14.24 -26.85
C ALA A 20 -9.30 -15.49 -26.26
N LEU A 21 -9.81 -16.64 -26.68
CA LEU A 21 -9.14 -17.92 -26.59
C LEU A 21 -7.98 -17.93 -27.60
N ALA A 22 -6.80 -18.32 -27.18
CA ALA A 22 -5.76 -18.80 -28.07
C ALA A 22 -5.32 -20.19 -27.63
N GLN A 23 -5.45 -21.11 -28.55
CA GLN A 23 -5.21 -22.55 -28.44
C GLN A 23 -3.72 -22.88 -28.55
N ASN A 24 -3.30 -23.70 -27.65
CA ASN A 24 -2.47 -24.89 -27.71
C ASN A 24 -1.85 -25.25 -29.07
N THR A 25 -0.54 -25.43 -29.10
CA THR A 25 0.11 -26.42 -29.98
C THR A 25 1.20 -27.18 -29.25
N SER A 26 1.00 -28.45 -29.25
CA SER A 26 1.85 -29.52 -28.74
C SER A 26 3.11 -29.67 -29.61
N GLY A 27 4.25 -29.96 -29.02
CA GLY A 27 5.43 -30.48 -29.67
C GLY A 27 6.12 -31.53 -28.79
N PRO A 28 6.68 -32.58 -29.36
CA PRO A 28 6.88 -33.87 -28.71
C PRO A 28 8.25 -34.05 -28.00
N PRO A 29 8.45 -35.18 -27.30
CA PRO A 29 9.55 -35.39 -26.37
C PRO A 29 10.81 -35.91 -27.07
N GLY A 30 11.94 -35.36 -26.69
CA GLY A 30 13.26 -35.85 -27.11
C GLY A 30 13.93 -36.63 -25.97
N GLN A 31 14.23 -37.87 -26.31
CA GLN A 31 14.85 -38.90 -25.49
C GLN A 31 16.34 -38.65 -25.22
N SER A 32 16.77 -39.06 -24.02
CA SER A 32 17.84 -40.02 -23.76
C SER A 32 19.27 -39.70 -24.20
N SER A 33 20.17 -39.73 -23.25
CA SER A 33 21.25 -40.71 -23.20
C SER A 33 22.19 -40.44 -22.04
N ASN A 34 22.17 -41.30 -21.05
CA ASN A 34 23.31 -41.58 -20.20
C ASN A 34 24.28 -42.50 -20.95
N PRO A 35 25.58 -42.40 -20.75
CA PRO A 35 26.48 -43.54 -20.73
C PRO A 35 27.26 -43.70 -19.45
N PRO A 36 28.00 -44.82 -19.29
CA PRO A 36 28.01 -45.59 -18.06
C PRO A 36 29.26 -45.43 -17.19
N MET A 37 29.12 -45.97 -15.99
CA MET A 37 30.17 -46.27 -15.01
C MET A 37 31.49 -46.81 -15.57
N ASN A 38 32.58 -46.42 -14.95
CA ASN A 38 33.71 -47.30 -14.76
C ASN A 38 34.43 -46.96 -13.44
N THR A 39 34.53 -47.91 -12.53
CA THR A 39 35.45 -48.09 -11.42
C THR A 39 36.45 -49.14 -11.84
N PRO A 40 37.57 -49.42 -11.12
CA PRO A 40 38.01 -49.03 -9.77
C PRO A 40 39.54 -48.68 -9.70
N GLY A 41 39.97 -48.16 -8.58
CA GLY A 41 41.39 -48.03 -8.30
C GLY A 41 41.69 -47.64 -6.83
N ALA A 42 42.24 -48.60 -6.13
CA ALA A 42 42.50 -48.59 -4.70
C ALA A 42 43.64 -47.66 -4.27
N GLY A 43 43.64 -47.29 -2.99
CA GLY A 43 44.83 -47.16 -2.17
C GLY A 43 45.18 -45.79 -1.62
N GLY A 44 45.18 -45.65 -0.30
CA GLY A 44 46.20 -44.82 0.34
C GLY A 44 45.72 -43.84 1.41
N ALA A 45 45.78 -44.29 2.65
CA ALA A 45 46.23 -43.57 3.85
C ALA A 45 45.58 -42.29 4.32
N THR A 46 44.81 -42.45 5.35
CA THR A 46 44.62 -41.67 6.59
C THR A 46 45.49 -40.44 6.82
N THR A 47 44.88 -39.26 6.91
CA THR A 47 45.20 -38.29 7.96
C THR A 47 43.91 -37.57 8.34
N PRO A 48 43.55 -37.46 9.63
CA PRO A 48 42.41 -36.65 10.04
C PRO A 48 42.87 -35.18 10.09
N SER A 49 42.53 -34.40 9.10
CA SER A 49 42.66 -32.94 9.16
C SER A 49 41.45 -32.40 9.89
N THR A 50 41.63 -32.22 11.17
CA THR A 50 40.74 -31.47 12.04
C THR A 50 40.83 -30.00 11.63
N PHE A 51 39.96 -29.54 10.76
CA PHE A 51 39.68 -28.12 10.62
C PHE A 51 38.61 -27.73 11.65
N PRO A 52 38.97 -26.93 12.67
CA PRO A 52 37.99 -26.30 13.53
C PRO A 52 37.46 -25.08 12.77
N GLY A 53 36.29 -25.17 12.19
CA GLY A 53 35.77 -23.99 11.54
C GLY A 53 34.53 -24.14 10.68
N ASP A 54 33.71 -25.16 10.88
CA ASP A 54 32.28 -25.01 10.49
C ASP A 54 31.57 -24.18 11.55
N ARG A 55 31.89 -22.88 11.56
CA ARG A 55 30.90 -21.91 11.95
C ARG A 55 29.80 -22.05 10.92
N PRO A 56 28.54 -22.36 11.32
CA PRO A 56 27.45 -22.11 10.44
C PRO A 56 27.63 -20.65 10.05
N SER A 57 27.75 -20.38 8.76
CA SER A 57 27.54 -19.05 8.22
C SER A 57 26.19 -18.61 8.77
N ALA A 58 26.24 -17.87 9.86
CA ALA A 58 25.10 -17.07 10.25
C ALA A 58 24.80 -16.29 8.98
N SER A 59 23.79 -16.75 8.27
CA SER A 59 23.23 -16.02 7.17
C SER A 59 23.03 -14.62 7.72
N MET A 60 23.77 -13.66 7.20
CA MET A 60 23.45 -12.25 7.33
C MET A 60 22.16 -11.98 6.53
N ASP A 61 21.15 -12.77 6.81
CA ASP A 61 19.77 -12.47 6.56
C ASP A 61 19.30 -11.60 7.74
N THR A 62 20.08 -10.51 7.94
CA THR A 62 19.75 -9.51 8.94
C THR A 62 18.48 -8.82 8.50
N ASP A 63 17.35 -9.36 8.96
CA ASP A 63 16.16 -8.62 9.40
C ASP A 63 15.83 -7.30 8.66
N LEU A 64 15.88 -7.30 7.33
CA LEU A 64 15.20 -6.32 6.49
C LEU A 64 13.73 -6.70 6.29
N HIS A 65 13.23 -7.66 7.08
CA HIS A 65 11.83 -8.06 7.02
C HIS A 65 10.96 -6.99 7.65
N VAL A 66 10.04 -6.48 6.85
CA VAL A 66 8.98 -5.60 7.35
C VAL A 66 8.08 -6.42 8.29
N ASN A 67 7.60 -5.79 9.33
CA ASN A 67 6.63 -6.41 10.22
C ASN A 67 5.23 -6.23 9.62
N ASP A 68 4.74 -7.22 8.88
CA ASP A 68 3.43 -7.20 8.20
C ASP A 68 2.29 -6.77 9.14
N LYS A 69 2.30 -7.28 10.37
CA LYS A 69 1.29 -6.93 11.38
C LYS A 69 1.33 -5.44 11.75
N ALA A 70 2.53 -4.90 11.94
CA ALA A 70 2.71 -3.47 12.24
C ALA A 70 2.33 -2.60 11.04
N PHE A 71 2.68 -3.02 9.82
CA PHE A 71 2.31 -2.34 8.59
C PHE A 71 0.78 -2.29 8.43
N VAL A 72 0.10 -3.43 8.51
CA VAL A 72 -1.36 -3.50 8.34
C VAL A 72 -2.08 -2.69 9.41
N LYS A 73 -1.63 -2.78 10.68
CA LYS A 73 -2.19 -1.95 11.76
C LYS A 73 -2.06 -0.46 11.44
N LYS A 74 -0.86 -0.03 11.02
CA LYS A 74 -0.60 1.37 10.65
C LYS A 74 -1.46 1.80 9.46
N ALA A 75 -1.55 0.97 8.42
CA ALA A 75 -2.37 1.26 7.24
C ALA A 75 -3.86 1.43 7.59
N ALA A 76 -4.38 0.59 8.50
CA ALA A 76 -5.75 0.69 8.98
C ALA A 76 -5.99 1.97 9.80
N GLU A 77 -5.08 2.31 10.73
CA GLU A 77 -5.13 3.53 11.53
C GLU A 77 -5.05 4.79 10.65
N ASP A 78 -4.18 4.78 9.64
CA ASP A 78 -4.03 5.89 8.70
C ASP A 78 -5.26 6.07 7.83
N SER A 79 -5.89 4.99 7.40
CA SER A 79 -7.11 5.06 6.58
C SER A 79 -8.24 5.76 7.34
N VAL A 80 -8.50 5.37 8.59
CA VAL A 80 -9.49 6.05 9.46
C VAL A 80 -9.12 7.51 9.67
N THR A 81 -7.83 7.78 9.89
CA THR A 81 -7.32 9.14 10.11
C THR A 81 -7.57 10.03 8.88
N GLU A 82 -7.31 9.53 7.67
CA GLU A 82 -7.48 10.32 6.45
C GLU A 82 -8.94 10.56 6.08
N VAL A 83 -9.82 9.63 6.38
CA VAL A 83 -11.28 9.87 6.27
C VAL A 83 -11.69 11.04 7.18
N GLU A 84 -11.26 11.04 8.43
CA GLU A 84 -11.65 12.09 9.39
C GLU A 84 -10.99 13.45 9.11
N LEU A 85 -9.74 13.45 8.66
CA LEU A 85 -9.06 14.67 8.23
C LEU A 85 -9.62 15.20 6.91
N GLY A 86 -10.06 14.32 6.01
CA GLY A 86 -10.73 14.67 4.76
C GLY A 86 -12.10 15.31 5.01
N LYS A 87 -12.88 14.78 5.96
CA LYS A 87 -14.14 15.43 6.40
C LYS A 87 -13.88 16.82 6.98
N LEU A 88 -12.88 16.95 7.83
CA LEU A 88 -12.50 18.23 8.40
C LEU A 88 -12.06 19.24 7.33
N ALA A 89 -11.35 18.78 6.28
CA ALA A 89 -10.95 19.64 5.17
C ALA A 89 -12.13 20.11 4.34
N GLN A 90 -13.16 19.29 4.14
CA GLN A 90 -14.40 19.70 3.48
C GLN A 90 -15.18 20.75 4.29
N GLU A 91 -15.14 20.64 5.62
CA GLU A 91 -15.81 21.57 6.54
C GLU A 91 -15.07 22.90 6.66
N LYS A 92 -13.73 22.85 6.88
CA LYS A 92 -12.91 23.99 7.29
C LYS A 92 -12.03 24.60 6.21
N GLY A 93 -11.79 23.87 5.12
CA GLY A 93 -10.97 24.35 4.01
C GLY A 93 -11.51 25.67 3.45
N SER A 94 -10.64 26.63 3.23
CA SER A 94 -11.01 27.91 2.61
C SER A 94 -10.93 27.86 1.09
N SER A 95 -10.01 27.08 0.53
CA SER A 95 -9.87 26.89 -0.90
C SER A 95 -10.63 25.66 -1.38
N ASP A 96 -11.15 25.72 -2.62
CA ASP A 96 -11.78 24.59 -3.27
C ASP A 96 -10.80 23.40 -3.42
N ALA A 97 -9.52 23.70 -3.67
CA ALA A 97 -8.49 22.66 -3.79
C ALA A 97 -8.34 21.82 -2.52
N VAL A 98 -8.42 22.44 -1.33
CA VAL A 98 -8.37 21.73 -0.04
C VAL A 98 -9.62 20.88 0.16
N LYS A 99 -10.80 21.41 -0.17
CA LYS A 99 -12.06 20.67 -0.04
C LYS A 99 -12.13 19.47 -0.99
N GLU A 100 -11.72 19.64 -2.24
CA GLU A 100 -11.69 18.57 -3.24
C GLU A 100 -10.66 17.48 -2.87
N TYR A 101 -9.47 17.86 -2.40
CA TYR A 101 -8.51 16.89 -1.87
C TYR A 101 -9.11 16.11 -0.70
N GLY A 102 -9.72 16.80 0.26
CA GLY A 102 -10.40 16.19 1.40
C GLY A 102 -11.49 15.21 0.99
N LYS A 103 -12.33 15.59 0.02
CA LYS A 103 -13.37 14.73 -0.55
C LYS A 103 -12.77 13.46 -1.16
N ARG A 104 -11.73 13.60 -1.96
CA ARG A 104 -11.03 12.47 -2.57
C ARG A 104 -10.44 11.50 -1.54
N MET A 105 -9.85 12.01 -0.46
CA MET A 105 -9.36 11.17 0.63
C MET A 105 -10.50 10.37 1.29
N VAL A 106 -11.65 10.98 1.53
CA VAL A 106 -12.81 10.28 2.09
C VAL A 106 -13.30 9.17 1.16
N GLU A 107 -13.46 9.45 -0.13
CA GLU A 107 -13.95 8.48 -1.12
C GLU A 107 -13.00 7.29 -1.25
N ASP A 108 -11.72 7.54 -1.49
CA ASP A 108 -10.75 6.48 -1.76
C ASP A 108 -10.49 5.61 -0.52
N HIS A 109 -10.35 6.22 0.66
CA HIS A 109 -10.11 5.46 1.89
C HIS A 109 -11.35 4.71 2.39
N THR A 110 -12.55 5.20 2.13
CA THR A 110 -13.77 4.44 2.38
C THR A 110 -13.87 3.23 1.45
N ALA A 111 -13.53 3.40 0.18
CA ALA A 111 -13.52 2.30 -0.80
C ALA A 111 -12.45 1.24 -0.48
N ALA A 112 -11.28 1.68 0.01
CA ALA A 112 -10.17 0.79 0.39
C ALA A 112 -10.45 -0.08 1.63
N GLY A 113 -11.47 0.23 2.42
CA GLY A 113 -11.76 -0.44 3.69
C GLY A 113 -11.86 -1.96 3.59
N ARG A 114 -12.43 -2.51 2.48
CA ARG A 114 -12.50 -3.95 2.28
C ARG A 114 -11.12 -4.60 2.07
N GLY A 115 -10.25 -3.94 1.33
CA GLY A 115 -8.88 -4.42 1.11
C GLY A 115 -8.09 -4.45 2.41
N ILE A 116 -8.21 -3.39 3.21
CA ILE A 116 -7.59 -3.30 4.54
C ILE A 116 -8.11 -4.39 5.47
N ALA A 117 -9.42 -4.64 5.51
CA ALA A 117 -10.01 -5.69 6.33
C ALA A 117 -9.52 -7.09 5.91
N GLY A 118 -9.37 -7.33 4.60
CA GLY A 118 -8.80 -8.57 4.08
C GLY A 118 -7.35 -8.78 4.53
N ALA A 119 -6.48 -7.79 4.39
CA ALA A 119 -5.10 -7.86 4.87
C ALA A 119 -5.01 -7.99 6.39
N ALA A 120 -5.87 -7.30 7.14
CA ALA A 120 -5.92 -7.34 8.59
C ALA A 120 -6.26 -8.75 9.13
N ALA A 121 -7.20 -9.44 8.47
CA ALA A 121 -7.56 -10.82 8.82
C ALA A 121 -6.41 -11.82 8.62
N LYS A 122 -5.48 -11.57 7.69
CA LYS A 122 -4.32 -12.44 7.43
C LYS A 122 -3.28 -12.41 8.53
N VAL A 123 -3.16 -11.29 9.22
CA VAL A 123 -2.13 -11.06 10.24
C VAL A 123 -2.73 -10.83 11.63
N ASP A 124 -3.99 -11.16 11.82
CA ASP A 124 -4.69 -11.01 13.10
C ASP A 124 -4.58 -9.59 13.69
N VAL A 125 -5.00 -8.61 12.89
CA VAL A 125 -5.08 -7.19 13.26
C VAL A 125 -6.53 -6.76 13.29
N GLU A 126 -6.93 -6.12 14.36
CA GLU A 126 -8.24 -5.46 14.43
C GLU A 126 -8.19 -4.11 13.70
N VAL A 127 -9.13 -3.90 12.78
CA VAL A 127 -9.30 -2.61 12.10
C VAL A 127 -9.99 -1.64 13.06
N PRO A 128 -9.39 -0.47 13.36
CA PRO A 128 -9.98 0.45 14.30
C PRO A 128 -11.27 1.07 13.74
N SER A 129 -12.31 1.11 14.56
CA SER A 129 -13.57 1.80 14.26
C SER A 129 -13.54 3.28 14.64
N GLU A 130 -12.57 3.69 15.45
CA GLU A 130 -12.40 5.05 15.95
C GLU A 130 -11.06 5.64 15.57
N LEU A 131 -11.01 6.97 15.56
CA LEU A 131 -9.79 7.72 15.32
C LEU A 131 -8.74 7.45 16.40
N PRO A 132 -7.52 7.02 16.05
CA PRO A 132 -6.44 6.78 16.98
C PRO A 132 -6.13 8.01 17.86
N ARG A 133 -5.69 7.79 19.09
CA ARG A 133 -5.47 8.88 20.06
C ARG A 133 -4.53 9.99 19.55
N GLY A 134 -3.45 9.61 18.83
CA GLY A 134 -2.52 10.56 18.21
C GLY A 134 -3.19 11.38 17.12
N SER A 135 -3.99 10.73 16.29
CA SER A 135 -4.73 11.37 15.20
C SER A 135 -5.85 12.28 15.72
N LYS A 136 -6.51 11.90 16.81
CA LYS A 136 -7.47 12.78 17.53
C LYS A 136 -6.83 14.14 17.89
N LYS A 137 -5.65 14.11 18.52
CA LYS A 137 -4.91 15.34 18.88
C LYS A 137 -4.51 16.15 17.64
N THR A 138 -4.13 15.51 16.57
CA THR A 138 -3.78 16.17 15.30
C THR A 138 -5.00 16.84 14.69
N ARG A 139 -6.13 16.13 14.61
CA ARG A 139 -7.41 16.68 14.14
C ARG A 139 -7.87 17.87 14.99
N GLU A 140 -7.78 17.79 16.32
CA GLU A 140 -8.12 18.89 17.24
C GLU A 140 -7.25 20.13 17.04
N LYS A 141 -5.94 19.95 16.79
CA LYS A 141 -5.03 21.07 16.48
C LYS A 141 -5.42 21.76 15.18
N LEU A 142 -5.69 20.97 14.12
CA LEU A 142 -6.14 21.51 12.84
C LEU A 142 -7.50 22.22 12.97
N ALA A 143 -8.42 21.66 13.72
CA ALA A 143 -9.77 22.22 13.90
C ALA A 143 -9.78 23.60 14.56
N LYS A 144 -8.70 23.98 15.27
CA LYS A 144 -8.53 25.33 15.83
C LYS A 144 -8.12 26.38 14.81
N LEU A 145 -7.66 25.95 13.64
CA LEU A 145 -7.28 26.82 12.53
C LEU A 145 -8.48 27.09 11.62
N SER A 146 -8.40 28.16 10.84
CA SER A 146 -9.38 28.53 9.84
C SER A 146 -8.72 29.25 8.67
N GLY A 147 -9.45 29.38 7.54
CA GLY A 147 -8.98 30.10 6.38
C GLY A 147 -7.65 29.57 5.82
N PRO A 148 -6.79 30.44 5.30
CA PRO A 148 -5.51 30.05 4.72
C PRO A 148 -4.54 29.36 5.69
N ASP A 149 -4.67 29.59 7.00
CA ASP A 149 -3.83 28.94 8.01
C ASP A 149 -4.19 27.45 8.15
N PHE A 150 -5.49 27.14 8.11
CA PHE A 150 -5.95 25.76 8.03
C PHE A 150 -5.45 25.09 6.75
N ASP A 151 -5.64 25.73 5.60
CA ASP A 151 -5.26 25.18 4.31
C ASP A 151 -3.77 24.82 4.25
N ARG A 152 -2.90 25.74 4.70
CA ARG A 152 -1.44 25.51 4.76
C ARG A 152 -1.06 24.38 5.70
N ALA A 153 -1.64 24.34 6.88
CA ALA A 153 -1.34 23.31 7.89
C ALA A 153 -1.82 21.93 7.41
N TYR A 154 -3.02 21.86 6.83
CA TYR A 154 -3.59 20.64 6.29
C TYR A 154 -2.75 20.10 5.12
N ALA A 155 -2.45 20.93 4.12
CA ALA A 155 -1.67 20.52 2.96
C ALA A 155 -0.26 20.02 3.35
N LYS A 156 0.41 20.69 4.29
CA LYS A 156 1.70 20.24 4.81
C LYS A 156 1.61 18.90 5.51
N LEU A 157 0.59 18.71 6.35
CA LEU A 157 0.36 17.43 7.06
C LEU A 157 0.11 16.30 6.06
N MET A 158 -0.79 16.51 5.10
CA MET A 158 -1.14 15.47 4.13
C MET A 158 0.05 15.09 3.26
N LEU A 159 0.85 16.05 2.80
CA LEU A 159 2.05 15.73 2.02
C LEU A 159 3.05 14.86 2.81
N ASN A 160 3.30 15.17 4.07
CA ASN A 160 4.19 14.36 4.90
C ASN A 160 3.63 12.95 5.08
N ASN A 161 2.34 12.82 5.43
CA ASN A 161 1.70 11.53 5.59
C ASN A 161 1.76 10.68 4.31
N GLN A 162 1.55 11.28 3.14
CA GLN A 162 1.59 10.55 1.88
C GLN A 162 3.02 10.11 1.51
N ARG A 163 4.06 10.88 1.85
CA ARG A 163 5.46 10.48 1.66
C ARG A 163 5.79 9.24 2.50
N ASP A 164 5.46 9.29 3.78
CA ASP A 164 5.70 8.18 4.71
C ASP A 164 4.96 6.90 4.26
N LYS A 165 3.74 7.05 3.73
CA LYS A 165 2.97 5.93 3.19
C LYS A 165 3.58 5.34 1.92
N VAL A 166 4.00 6.17 0.97
CA VAL A 166 4.66 5.66 -0.25
C VAL A 166 5.88 4.83 0.12
N GLU A 167 6.67 5.27 1.09
CA GLU A 167 7.83 4.52 1.58
C GLU A 167 7.40 3.20 2.22
N SER A 168 6.49 3.23 3.18
CA SER A 168 6.01 2.05 3.90
C SER A 168 5.37 1.02 2.97
N PHE A 169 4.49 1.44 2.04
CA PHE A 169 3.86 0.53 1.08
C PHE A 169 4.85 -0.03 0.07
N THR A 170 5.88 0.74 -0.32
CA THR A 170 6.96 0.26 -1.19
C THR A 170 7.79 -0.82 -0.50
N GLN A 171 8.13 -0.62 0.76
CA GLN A 171 8.89 -1.59 1.54
C GLN A 171 8.08 -2.88 1.73
N GLU A 172 6.80 -2.75 2.13
CA GLU A 172 5.93 -3.91 2.32
C GLU A 172 5.73 -4.72 1.04
N ALA A 173 5.46 -4.06 -0.08
CA ALA A 173 5.30 -4.73 -1.38
C ALA A 173 6.53 -5.53 -1.81
N ARG A 174 7.73 -5.15 -1.33
CA ARG A 174 8.99 -5.80 -1.68
C ARG A 174 9.46 -6.83 -0.66
N LEU A 175 9.24 -6.58 0.62
CA LEU A 175 9.91 -7.27 1.73
C LEU A 175 8.94 -7.92 2.72
N GLY A 176 7.63 -7.68 2.61
CA GLY A 176 6.61 -8.31 3.45
C GLY A 176 6.69 -9.84 3.39
N ARG A 177 6.43 -10.52 4.49
CA ARG A 177 6.50 -11.99 4.59
C ARG A 177 5.23 -12.65 4.09
N ASP A 178 4.09 -12.13 4.49
CA ASP A 178 2.78 -12.63 4.08
C ASP A 178 2.49 -12.25 2.61
N PRO A 179 2.23 -13.21 1.72
CA PRO A 179 2.01 -12.93 0.30
C PRO A 179 0.74 -12.10 0.04
N ASP A 180 -0.30 -12.26 0.85
CA ASP A 180 -1.56 -11.51 0.70
C ASP A 180 -1.37 -10.04 1.14
N VAL A 181 -0.56 -9.81 2.18
CA VAL A 181 -0.21 -8.45 2.64
C VAL A 181 0.70 -7.75 1.62
N ARG A 182 1.69 -8.46 1.06
CA ARG A 182 2.51 -7.92 -0.05
C ARG A 182 1.65 -7.53 -1.24
N GLU A 183 0.71 -8.40 -1.62
CA GLU A 183 -0.19 -8.14 -2.74
C GLU A 183 -1.10 -6.93 -2.47
N PHE A 184 -1.64 -6.83 -1.26
CA PHE A 184 -2.40 -5.66 -0.82
C PHE A 184 -1.58 -4.38 -0.94
N ALA A 185 -0.34 -4.38 -0.44
CA ALA A 185 0.54 -3.23 -0.53
C ALA A 185 0.85 -2.86 -1.99
N ALA A 186 1.20 -3.84 -2.82
CA ALA A 186 1.52 -3.64 -4.23
C ALA A 186 0.33 -3.08 -5.04
N LYS A 187 -0.89 -3.59 -4.80
CA LYS A 187 -2.11 -3.12 -5.46
C LYS A 187 -2.53 -1.71 -5.01
N THR A 188 -2.24 -1.35 -3.77
CA THR A 188 -2.64 -0.06 -3.19
C THR A 188 -1.61 1.05 -3.51
N LEU A 189 -0.34 0.70 -3.67
CA LEU A 189 0.76 1.65 -3.87
C LEU A 189 0.53 2.68 -4.99
N PRO A 190 -0.02 2.34 -6.19
CA PRO A 190 -0.30 3.33 -7.23
C PRO A 190 -1.25 4.43 -6.77
N THR A 191 -2.29 4.08 -6.01
CA THR A 191 -3.24 5.06 -5.44
C THR A 191 -2.56 5.98 -4.43
N ILE A 192 -1.72 5.43 -3.55
CA ILE A 192 -0.96 6.23 -2.57
C ILE A 192 0.02 7.18 -3.28
N GLN A 193 0.67 6.74 -4.36
CA GLN A 193 1.54 7.60 -5.18
C GLN A 193 0.76 8.75 -5.83
N GLN A 194 -0.47 8.49 -6.30
CA GLN A 194 -1.36 9.52 -6.82
C GLN A 194 -1.75 10.52 -5.74
N HIS A 195 -2.11 10.05 -4.55
CA HIS A 195 -2.42 10.92 -3.40
C HIS A 195 -1.24 11.81 -3.03
N ARG A 196 -0.01 11.28 -3.04
CA ARG A 196 1.20 12.08 -2.81
C ARG A 196 1.34 13.19 -3.84
N LYS A 197 1.19 12.88 -5.13
CA LYS A 197 1.26 13.89 -6.20
C LYS A 197 0.21 14.99 -6.00
N MET A 198 -1.02 14.61 -5.70
CA MET A 198 -2.09 15.57 -5.40
C MET A 198 -1.76 16.42 -4.18
N ALA A 199 -1.14 15.86 -3.13
CA ALA A 199 -0.72 16.60 -1.95
C ALA A 199 0.44 17.58 -2.24
N GLU A 200 1.36 17.23 -3.14
CA GLU A 200 2.41 18.13 -3.63
C GLU A 200 1.82 19.33 -4.37
N GLU A 201 0.87 19.09 -5.27
CA GLU A 201 0.14 20.13 -6.00
C GLU A 201 -0.65 21.01 -5.04
N LEU A 202 -1.37 20.40 -4.07
CA LEU A 202 -2.10 21.12 -3.04
C LEU A 202 -1.19 22.05 -2.24
N GLN A 203 -0.05 21.54 -1.77
CA GLN A 203 0.90 22.34 -0.99
C GLN A 203 1.49 23.49 -1.81
N ALA A 204 1.72 23.32 -3.11
CA ALA A 204 2.18 24.39 -3.99
C ALA A 204 1.12 25.49 -4.16
N ASN A 205 -0.16 25.12 -4.21
CA ASN A 205 -1.27 26.06 -4.39
C ASN A 205 -1.54 26.91 -3.13
N VAL A 206 -1.46 26.32 -1.94
CA VAL A 206 -1.75 27.04 -0.67
C VAL A 206 -0.57 27.90 -0.16
N LYS A 207 0.60 27.85 -0.82
CA LYS A 207 1.75 28.71 -0.52
C LYS A 207 1.69 30.07 -1.20
N LYS A 208 0.84 30.19 -2.23
CA LYS A 208 0.62 31.44 -2.97
C LYS A 208 -0.33 32.35 -2.23
#